data_6b9e8b1aa89e8f3dbd5e41b2bdddf061
#
_entry.id   6b9e8b1aa89e8f3dbd5e41b2bdddf061
#
_cell.length_a   1.000
_cell.length_b   1.000
_cell.length_c   1.000
_cell.angle_alpha   90.00
_cell.angle_beta   90.00
_cell.angle_gamma   90.00
#
_symmetry.space_group_name_H-M   'P 1'
#
loop_
_entity.id
_entity.type
_entity.pdbx_description
1 polymer ?
#
loop_
_entity_poly.entity_id
_entity_poly.type
_entity_poly.pdbx_seq_one_letter_code
_entity_poly.pdbx_strand_id
1 'polypeptide(L)'
;MSLRQQPVVSIVSIIGTALAIFLIMLVVMIDQVKYEPFAPESNRDRWLLYEYGHLCSREYPDNHSSAGFGYNTVKSVFYKMETPEAVTAFKSSPSKASVSLPHKPAKGFNLLDTDDAFWHVFDFDFISGQPYTKEDFESGLKKAVISESVARSMYGNTDVVGQQLLINHARYTV
;
A
#
# COMPACT_ATOMS: atom_id res chain seq x y z
N MET A 1 34.79 20.42 39.47
CA MET A 1 35.81 19.71 38.66
C MET A 1 35.81 20.31 37.29
N SER A 2 36.92 20.88 36.83
CA SER A 2 36.93 21.51 35.51
C SER A 2 37.27 20.47 34.43
N LEU A 3 36.60 20.54 33.28
CA LEU A 3 36.82 19.74 32.06
C LEU A 3 38.33 19.61 31.66
N ARG A 4 39.17 20.52 32.14
CA ARG A 4 40.60 20.58 31.89
C ARG A 4 41.45 19.61 32.73
N GLN A 5 40.93 19.08 33.86
CA GLN A 5 41.68 18.22 34.77
C GLN A 5 41.64 16.73 34.41
N GLN A 6 40.59 16.29 33.70
CA GLN A 6 40.46 14.89 33.21
C GLN A 6 39.83 14.85 31.82
N PRO A 7 40.55 15.19 30.77
CA PRO A 7 39.99 15.33 29.45
C PRO A 7 39.44 14.00 28.86
N VAL A 8 40.08 12.89 29.18
CA VAL A 8 39.65 11.56 28.68
C VAL A 8 38.28 11.18 29.23
N VAL A 9 38.06 11.35 30.54
CA VAL A 9 36.79 11.04 31.21
C VAL A 9 35.68 11.92 30.64
N SER A 10 35.96 13.20 30.45
CA SER A 10 35.00 14.14 29.86
C SER A 10 34.59 13.79 28.44
N ILE A 11 35.57 13.41 27.60
CA ILE A 11 35.29 12.99 26.21
C ILE A 11 34.47 11.72 26.20
N VAL A 12 34.80 10.72 26.99
CA VAL A 12 34.04 9.45 27.05
C VAL A 12 32.62 9.71 27.56
N SER A 13 32.43 10.58 28.54
CA SER A 13 31.10 10.95 29.04
C SER A 13 30.26 11.65 27.96
N ILE A 14 30.85 12.58 27.20
CA ILE A 14 30.17 13.29 26.12
C ILE A 14 29.76 12.30 24.99
N ILE A 15 30.68 11.44 24.60
CA ILE A 15 30.37 10.42 23.57
C ILE A 15 29.28 9.46 24.07
N GLY A 16 29.35 9.01 25.31
CA GLY A 16 28.37 8.13 25.92
C GLY A 16 26.96 8.75 25.97
N THR A 17 26.87 10.00 26.41
CA THR A 17 25.59 10.72 26.46
C THR A 17 25.05 11.01 25.06
N ALA A 18 25.88 11.40 24.11
CA ALA A 18 25.50 11.64 22.75
C ALA A 18 24.96 10.34 22.07
N LEU A 19 25.64 9.21 22.30
CA LEU A 19 25.21 7.91 21.80
C LEU A 19 23.88 7.48 22.45
N ALA A 20 23.71 7.68 23.73
CA ALA A 20 22.44 7.36 24.41
C ALA A 20 21.27 8.17 23.86
N ILE A 21 21.45 9.48 23.68
CA ILE A 21 20.43 10.35 23.10
C ILE A 21 20.12 9.92 21.66
N PHE A 22 21.15 9.63 20.86
CA PHE A 22 20.99 9.15 19.50
C PHE A 22 20.15 7.86 19.42
N LEU A 23 20.45 6.88 20.28
CA LEU A 23 19.71 5.62 20.33
C LEU A 23 18.24 5.83 20.74
N ILE A 24 17.98 6.69 21.72
CA ILE A 24 16.61 7.03 22.12
C ILE A 24 15.86 7.69 20.96
N MET A 25 16.46 8.67 20.29
CA MET A 25 15.84 9.32 19.14
C MET A 25 15.58 8.33 17.99
N LEU A 26 16.49 7.39 17.76
CA LEU A 26 16.32 6.36 16.75
C LEU A 26 15.14 5.44 17.07
N VAL A 27 14.99 5.00 18.32
CA VAL A 27 13.84 4.19 18.74
C VAL A 27 12.54 4.96 18.59
N VAL A 28 12.48 6.23 19.04
CA VAL A 28 11.30 7.08 18.89
C VAL A 28 10.94 7.28 17.41
N MET A 29 11.95 7.51 16.57
CA MET A 29 11.74 7.69 15.12
C MET A 29 11.18 6.43 14.45
N ILE A 30 11.69 5.24 14.81
CA ILE A 30 11.18 3.96 14.33
C ILE A 30 9.72 3.76 14.78
N ASP A 31 9.42 4.09 16.03
CA ASP A 31 8.07 3.97 16.58
C ASP A 31 7.10 4.92 15.87
N GLN A 32 7.47 6.17 15.66
CA GLN A 32 6.69 7.14 14.92
C GLN A 32 6.41 6.66 13.49
N VAL A 33 7.43 6.28 12.73
CA VAL A 33 7.26 5.78 11.35
C VAL A 33 6.34 4.56 11.29
N LYS A 34 6.34 3.74 12.35
CA LYS A 34 5.52 2.53 12.39
C LYS A 34 4.04 2.80 12.70
N TYR A 35 3.74 3.81 13.52
CA TYR A 35 2.39 4.00 14.07
C TYR A 35 1.73 5.32 13.64
N GLU A 36 2.49 6.32 13.20
CA GLU A 36 1.88 7.55 12.73
C GLU A 36 1.17 7.38 11.38
N PRO A 37 -0.01 7.97 11.21
CA PRO A 37 -0.73 7.96 9.96
C PRO A 37 -0.05 8.88 8.95
N PHE A 38 0.45 8.32 7.85
CA PHE A 38 0.99 9.06 6.70
C PHE A 38 0.20 8.71 5.45
N ALA A 39 0.07 9.66 4.53
CA ALA A 39 -0.47 9.36 3.21
C ALA A 39 0.37 8.27 2.50
N PRO A 40 -0.25 7.28 1.85
CA PRO A 40 -1.69 7.14 1.61
C PRO A 40 -2.48 6.50 2.77
N GLU A 41 -1.86 6.19 3.89
CA GLU A 41 -2.45 5.51 5.04
C GLU A 41 -2.84 6.49 6.16
N SER A 42 -3.47 7.61 5.81
CA SER A 42 -3.79 8.70 6.75
C SER A 42 -4.73 8.30 7.90
N ASN A 43 -5.50 7.23 7.72
CA ASN A 43 -6.44 6.71 8.72
C ASN A 43 -5.99 5.37 9.32
N ARG A 44 -4.69 5.13 9.39
CA ARG A 44 -4.11 3.84 9.81
C ARG A 44 -4.54 3.38 11.20
N ASP A 45 -4.79 4.30 12.11
CA ASP A 45 -5.29 4.05 13.47
C ASP A 45 -6.72 3.53 13.51
N ARG A 46 -7.48 3.68 12.42
CA ARG A 46 -8.89 3.28 12.28
C ARG A 46 -9.09 2.03 11.40
N TRP A 47 -8.00 1.44 10.90
CA TRP A 47 -8.09 0.28 10.01
C TRP A 47 -8.16 -1.04 10.74
N LEU A 48 -8.83 -1.98 10.11
CA LEU A 48 -8.73 -3.40 10.39
C LEU A 48 -8.35 -4.11 9.10
N LEU A 49 -7.16 -4.70 9.08
CA LEU A 49 -6.67 -5.49 7.96
C LEU A 49 -6.91 -6.98 8.22
N TYR A 50 -7.64 -7.62 7.33
CA TYR A 50 -7.88 -9.06 7.35
C TYR A 50 -7.20 -9.72 6.15
N GLU A 51 -6.11 -10.45 6.37
CA GLU A 51 -5.39 -11.14 5.31
C GLU A 51 -5.83 -12.60 5.15
N TYR A 52 -6.15 -13.25 6.25
CA TYR A 52 -6.45 -14.68 6.27
C TYR A 52 -7.70 -15.01 7.07
N GLY A 53 -8.50 -15.94 6.54
CA GLY A 53 -9.59 -16.58 7.24
C GLY A 53 -9.21 -17.98 7.68
N HIS A 54 -9.76 -18.41 8.82
CA HIS A 54 -9.63 -19.79 9.29
C HIS A 54 -10.93 -20.53 9.05
N LEU A 55 -10.85 -21.64 8.31
CA LEU A 55 -11.94 -22.57 8.12
C LEU A 55 -11.71 -23.75 9.07
N CYS A 56 -12.62 -23.92 10.02
CA CYS A 56 -12.60 -25.07 10.93
C CYS A 56 -13.72 -26.04 10.58
N SER A 57 -13.44 -27.33 10.62
CA SER A 57 -14.46 -28.35 10.52
C SER A 57 -15.31 -28.38 11.81
N ARG A 58 -16.65 -28.48 11.69
CA ARG A 58 -17.51 -28.69 12.87
C ARG A 58 -17.31 -30.04 13.53
N GLU A 59 -16.97 -31.04 12.72
CA GLU A 59 -16.81 -32.42 13.17
C GLU A 59 -15.41 -32.66 13.76
N TYR A 60 -14.41 -31.95 13.24
CA TYR A 60 -13.01 -32.05 13.66
C TYR A 60 -12.46 -30.63 13.90
N PRO A 61 -12.67 -30.03 15.07
CA PRO A 61 -12.26 -28.66 15.36
C PRO A 61 -10.76 -28.40 15.23
N ASP A 62 -9.94 -29.41 15.44
CA ASP A 62 -8.48 -29.33 15.28
C ASP A 62 -8.03 -29.34 13.82
N ASN A 63 -8.93 -29.69 12.90
CA ASN A 63 -8.66 -29.65 11.47
C ASN A 63 -9.07 -28.29 10.91
N HIS A 64 -8.11 -27.38 10.85
CA HIS A 64 -8.30 -26.03 10.31
C HIS A 64 -7.42 -25.77 9.12
N SER A 65 -7.91 -24.96 8.21
CA SER A 65 -7.17 -24.46 7.05
C SER A 65 -7.21 -22.93 7.07
N SER A 66 -6.09 -22.31 6.75
CA SER A 66 -5.98 -20.85 6.62
C SER A 66 -5.80 -20.50 5.16
N ALA A 67 -6.59 -19.57 4.67
CA ALA A 67 -6.47 -19.08 3.31
C ALA A 67 -6.83 -17.58 3.24
N GLY A 68 -6.30 -16.89 2.25
CA GLY A 68 -6.76 -15.54 1.90
C GLY A 68 -8.22 -15.57 1.44
N PHE A 69 -8.92 -14.47 1.60
CA PHE A 69 -10.31 -14.35 1.18
C PHE A 69 -10.41 -14.22 -0.35
N GLY A 70 -11.23 -15.05 -0.96
CA GLY A 70 -11.62 -14.86 -2.35
C GLY A 70 -12.58 -13.66 -2.48
N TYR A 71 -12.56 -12.98 -3.63
CA TYR A 71 -13.42 -11.81 -3.87
C TYR A 71 -14.91 -12.07 -3.62
N ASN A 72 -15.41 -13.26 -3.97
CA ASN A 72 -16.80 -13.64 -3.70
C ASN A 72 -17.12 -13.68 -2.20
N THR A 73 -16.18 -14.11 -1.36
CA THR A 73 -16.34 -14.10 0.09
C THR A 73 -16.38 -12.67 0.61
N VAL A 74 -15.49 -11.80 0.12
CA VAL A 74 -15.50 -10.38 0.47
C VAL A 74 -16.85 -9.75 0.12
N LYS A 75 -17.32 -9.97 -1.10
CA LYS A 75 -18.62 -9.45 -1.58
C LYS A 75 -19.81 -9.94 -0.79
N SER A 76 -19.80 -11.22 -0.39
CA SER A 76 -20.96 -11.83 0.31
C SER A 76 -20.99 -11.54 1.81
N VAL A 77 -19.85 -11.29 2.44
CA VAL A 77 -19.73 -11.10 3.89
C VAL A 77 -19.33 -9.67 4.21
N PHE A 78 -18.16 -9.22 3.76
CA PHE A 78 -17.59 -7.95 4.24
C PHE A 78 -18.29 -6.72 3.69
N TYR A 79 -18.68 -6.70 2.41
CA TYR A 79 -19.40 -5.55 1.83
C TYR A 79 -20.84 -5.39 2.34
N LYS A 80 -21.34 -6.38 3.10
CA LYS A 80 -22.65 -6.29 3.77
C LYS A 80 -22.57 -5.81 5.21
N MET A 81 -21.37 -5.54 5.71
CA MET A 81 -21.18 -5.03 7.06
C MET A 81 -21.63 -3.57 7.12
N GLU A 82 -22.44 -3.23 8.11
CA GLU A 82 -22.95 -1.86 8.32
C GLU A 82 -22.10 -1.06 9.33
N THR A 83 -21.24 -1.74 10.08
CA THR A 83 -20.43 -1.11 11.13
C THR A 83 -19.22 -0.33 10.59
N PRO A 84 -18.45 -0.85 9.59
CA PRO A 84 -17.34 -0.10 9.02
C PRO A 84 -17.84 1.08 8.19
N GLU A 85 -17.12 2.20 8.24
CA GLU A 85 -17.37 3.36 7.38
C GLU A 85 -17.15 3.04 5.90
N ALA A 86 -16.13 2.24 5.60
CA ALA A 86 -15.85 1.73 4.28
C ALA A 86 -15.17 0.36 4.36
N VAL A 87 -15.39 -0.46 3.33
CA VAL A 87 -14.73 -1.76 3.17
C VAL A 87 -14.10 -1.80 1.79
N THR A 88 -12.83 -2.10 1.72
CA THR A 88 -12.10 -2.29 0.47
C THR A 88 -11.42 -3.64 0.40
N ALA A 89 -11.31 -4.17 -0.79
CA ALA A 89 -10.56 -5.38 -1.07
C ALA A 89 -9.45 -5.11 -2.08
N PHE A 90 -8.26 -5.50 -1.72
CA PHE A 90 -7.11 -5.45 -2.61
C PHE A 90 -6.25 -6.71 -2.44
N LYS A 91 -5.45 -7.01 -3.45
CA LYS A 91 -4.54 -8.15 -3.38
C LYS A 91 -3.37 -7.83 -2.46
N SER A 92 -3.19 -8.59 -1.39
CA SER A 92 -2.18 -8.34 -0.36
C SER A 92 -0.73 -8.33 -0.89
N SER A 93 -0.47 -9.03 -1.99
CA SER A 93 0.85 -9.06 -2.62
C SER A 93 0.76 -8.57 -4.07
N PRO A 94 1.47 -7.50 -4.42
CA PRO A 94 1.55 -7.06 -5.80
C PRO A 94 2.07 -8.17 -6.71
N SER A 95 1.43 -8.35 -7.84
CA SER A 95 1.89 -9.27 -8.88
C SER A 95 2.81 -8.53 -9.86
N LYS A 96 3.76 -9.25 -10.45
CA LYS A 96 4.54 -8.70 -11.57
C LYS A 96 3.71 -8.72 -12.84
N ALA A 97 3.61 -7.58 -13.50
CA ALA A 97 2.90 -7.43 -14.77
C ALA A 97 3.84 -6.92 -15.85
N SER A 98 3.61 -7.42 -17.05
CA SER A 98 4.24 -6.92 -18.27
C SER A 98 3.43 -5.74 -18.79
N VAL A 99 4.01 -4.55 -18.78
CA VAL A 99 3.36 -3.32 -19.24
C VAL A 99 4.05 -2.81 -20.50
N SER A 100 3.27 -2.53 -21.55
CA SER A 100 3.80 -1.97 -22.79
C SER A 100 2.85 -0.92 -23.38
N LEU A 101 3.40 -0.04 -24.17
CA LEU A 101 2.62 0.78 -25.11
C LEU A 101 2.47 0.03 -26.44
N PRO A 102 1.46 0.37 -27.26
CA PRO A 102 1.35 -0.18 -28.61
C PRO A 102 2.68 -0.02 -29.37
N HIS A 103 3.17 -1.12 -29.94
CA HIS A 103 4.41 -1.17 -30.74
C HIS A 103 5.71 -0.83 -29.98
N LYS A 104 5.71 -0.83 -28.66
CA LYS A 104 6.92 -0.63 -27.85
C LYS A 104 7.23 -1.88 -27.02
N PRO A 105 8.50 -2.11 -26.68
CA PRO A 105 8.88 -3.23 -25.83
C PRO A 105 8.21 -3.14 -24.46
N ALA A 106 7.91 -4.30 -23.89
CA ALA A 106 7.32 -4.39 -22.57
C ALA A 106 8.35 -4.17 -21.46
N LYS A 107 7.89 -3.57 -20.36
CA LYS A 107 8.64 -3.42 -19.11
C LYS A 107 7.88 -4.09 -17.97
N GLY A 108 8.60 -4.62 -16.98
CA GLY A 108 8.01 -5.23 -15.80
C GLY A 108 7.72 -4.18 -14.72
N PHE A 109 6.48 -4.18 -14.21
CA PHE A 109 6.09 -3.35 -13.07
C PHE A 109 5.31 -4.18 -12.05
N ASN A 110 5.18 -3.66 -10.85
CA ASN A 110 4.28 -4.25 -9.85
C ASN A 110 2.85 -3.78 -10.14
N LEU A 111 1.92 -4.74 -10.11
CA LEU A 111 0.49 -4.53 -10.29
C LEU A 111 -0.23 -4.86 -8.99
N LEU A 112 -1.05 -3.95 -8.53
CA LEU A 112 -1.97 -4.15 -7.41
C LEU A 112 -3.39 -4.18 -7.96
N ASP A 113 -4.11 -5.27 -7.72
CA ASP A 113 -5.53 -5.38 -8.03
C ASP A 113 -6.32 -4.83 -6.85
N THR A 114 -7.20 -3.84 -7.10
CA THR A 114 -8.00 -3.16 -6.10
C THR A 114 -9.45 -3.00 -6.55
N ASP A 115 -10.36 -2.80 -5.60
CA ASP A 115 -11.73 -2.34 -5.89
C ASP A 115 -11.81 -0.80 -5.96
N ASP A 116 -13.01 -0.28 -6.20
CA ASP A 116 -13.29 1.16 -6.23
C ASP A 116 -13.17 1.84 -4.87
N ALA A 117 -13.55 1.14 -3.80
CA ALA A 117 -13.50 1.65 -2.43
C ALA A 117 -12.06 1.89 -1.94
N PHE A 118 -11.07 1.26 -2.56
CA PHE A 118 -9.64 1.44 -2.27
C PHE A 118 -9.23 2.91 -2.24
N TRP A 119 -9.71 3.70 -3.17
CA TRP A 119 -9.38 5.11 -3.33
C TRP A 119 -10.07 6.04 -2.33
N HIS A 120 -11.05 5.52 -1.57
CA HIS A 120 -11.69 6.23 -0.46
C HIS A 120 -11.07 5.88 0.90
N VAL A 121 -10.55 4.64 1.00
CA VAL A 121 -9.90 4.17 2.24
C VAL A 121 -8.47 4.69 2.33
N PHE A 122 -7.79 4.77 1.18
CA PHE A 122 -6.42 5.24 1.06
C PHE A 122 -6.37 6.63 0.44
N ASP A 123 -5.60 7.51 1.05
CA ASP A 123 -5.50 8.93 0.70
C ASP A 123 -4.34 9.16 -0.27
N PHE A 124 -4.62 8.96 -1.56
CA PHE A 124 -3.63 9.17 -2.62
C PHE A 124 -3.73 10.54 -3.24
N ASP A 125 -2.58 11.19 -3.45
CA ASP A 125 -2.48 12.41 -4.22
C ASP A 125 -2.45 12.12 -5.72
N PHE A 126 -3.44 12.60 -6.46
CA PHE A 126 -3.52 12.47 -7.91
C PHE A 126 -2.90 13.68 -8.59
N ILE A 127 -1.83 13.49 -9.36
CA ILE A 127 -1.18 14.55 -10.14
C ILE A 127 -2.07 14.99 -11.30
N SER A 128 -2.78 14.03 -11.91
CA SER A 128 -3.67 14.26 -13.04
C SER A 128 -4.76 13.20 -13.07
N GLY A 129 -5.97 13.55 -13.49
CA GLY A 129 -7.10 12.65 -13.54
C GLY A 129 -7.74 12.37 -12.20
N GLN A 130 -8.43 11.26 -12.12
CA GLN A 130 -9.14 10.80 -10.93
C GLN A 130 -9.20 9.27 -10.91
N PRO A 131 -9.40 8.64 -9.73
CA PRO A 131 -9.56 7.20 -9.65
C PRO A 131 -10.79 6.71 -10.40
N TYR A 132 -10.82 5.43 -10.74
CA TYR A 132 -12.03 4.81 -11.30
C TYR A 132 -13.14 4.74 -10.25
N THR A 133 -14.36 4.93 -10.73
CA THR A 133 -15.56 4.95 -9.89
C THR A 133 -16.13 3.55 -9.69
N LYS A 134 -17.13 3.44 -8.81
CA LYS A 134 -17.89 2.21 -8.63
C LYS A 134 -18.54 1.73 -9.91
N GLU A 135 -19.11 2.65 -10.71
CA GLU A 135 -19.75 2.36 -12.00
C GLU A 135 -18.73 1.83 -13.00
N ASP A 136 -17.51 2.38 -13.01
CA ASP A 136 -16.41 1.89 -13.84
C ASP A 136 -16.02 0.46 -13.47
N PHE A 137 -15.91 0.20 -12.17
CA PHE A 137 -15.54 -1.11 -11.64
C PHE A 137 -16.63 -2.15 -11.92
N GLU A 138 -17.89 -1.84 -11.68
CA GLU A 138 -19.02 -2.74 -11.90
C GLU A 138 -19.26 -3.01 -13.38
N SER A 139 -19.01 -2.04 -14.27
CA SER A 139 -19.12 -2.22 -15.71
C SER A 139 -17.97 -3.03 -16.32
N GLY A 140 -16.93 -3.31 -15.54
CA GLY A 140 -15.75 -4.06 -16.00
C GLY A 140 -14.88 -3.30 -16.99
N LEU A 141 -14.96 -1.96 -16.99
CA LEU A 141 -14.08 -1.11 -17.80
C LEU A 141 -12.62 -1.29 -17.32
N LYS A 142 -11.75 -1.54 -18.27
CA LYS A 142 -10.32 -1.73 -17.99
C LYS A 142 -9.65 -0.36 -17.85
N LYS A 143 -9.76 0.21 -16.67
CA LYS A 143 -9.06 1.42 -16.25
C LYS A 143 -7.86 1.07 -15.38
N ALA A 144 -6.83 1.89 -15.41
CA ALA A 144 -5.63 1.73 -14.60
C ALA A 144 -5.19 3.07 -14.03
N VAL A 145 -4.91 3.10 -12.75
CA VAL A 145 -4.16 4.19 -12.11
C VAL A 145 -2.69 3.80 -12.12
N ILE A 146 -1.84 4.69 -12.57
CA ILE A 146 -0.40 4.46 -12.65
C ILE A 146 0.36 5.48 -11.80
N SER A 147 1.47 5.07 -11.22
CA SER A 147 2.34 6.00 -10.50
C SER A 147 3.06 6.96 -11.44
N GLU A 148 3.47 8.10 -10.92
CA GLU A 148 4.28 9.08 -11.66
C GLU A 148 5.51 8.45 -12.32
N SER A 149 6.19 7.56 -11.60
CA SER A 149 7.38 6.86 -12.10
C SER A 149 7.07 5.97 -13.31
N VAL A 150 5.92 5.30 -13.32
CA VAL A 150 5.45 4.51 -14.46
C VAL A 150 5.08 5.42 -15.63
N ALA A 151 4.35 6.51 -15.39
CA ALA A 151 4.01 7.49 -16.41
C ALA A 151 5.27 8.04 -17.11
N ARG A 152 6.23 8.52 -16.35
CA ARG A 152 7.52 9.02 -16.89
C ARG A 152 8.30 7.93 -17.64
N SER A 153 8.34 6.71 -17.11
CA SER A 153 9.09 5.59 -17.73
C SER A 153 8.47 5.14 -19.06
N MET A 154 7.14 5.17 -19.18
CA MET A 154 6.42 4.65 -20.35
C MET A 154 6.16 5.73 -21.40
N TYR A 155 5.77 6.91 -20.99
CA TYR A 155 5.32 8.00 -21.87
C TYR A 155 6.31 9.17 -21.95
N GLY A 156 7.22 9.30 -20.98
CA GLY A 156 8.16 10.41 -20.89
C GLY A 156 7.59 11.67 -20.24
N ASN A 157 6.32 11.66 -19.85
CA ASN A 157 5.62 12.77 -19.17
C ASN A 157 4.63 12.23 -18.14
N THR A 158 3.93 13.11 -17.42
CA THR A 158 2.94 12.77 -16.39
C THR A 158 1.50 13.06 -16.82
N ASP A 159 1.30 13.80 -17.91
CA ASP A 159 -0.02 14.06 -18.48
C ASP A 159 -0.39 12.92 -19.44
N VAL A 160 -0.97 11.86 -18.88
CA VAL A 160 -1.23 10.60 -19.58
C VAL A 160 -2.68 10.12 -19.45
N VAL A 161 -3.56 10.96 -18.90
CA VAL A 161 -4.98 10.65 -18.75
C VAL A 161 -5.61 10.38 -20.11
N GLY A 162 -6.39 9.30 -20.18
CA GLY A 162 -7.02 8.84 -21.43
C GLY A 162 -6.07 8.08 -22.37
N GLN A 163 -4.78 8.00 -22.08
CA GLN A 163 -3.83 7.21 -22.86
C GLN A 163 -4.05 5.71 -22.64
N GLN A 164 -3.71 4.93 -23.66
CA GLN A 164 -3.86 3.48 -23.61
C GLN A 164 -2.53 2.79 -23.32
N LEU A 165 -2.57 1.76 -22.49
CA LEU A 165 -1.46 0.87 -22.23
C LEU A 165 -1.92 -0.59 -22.23
N LEU A 166 -0.99 -1.50 -22.44
CA LEU A 166 -1.22 -2.94 -22.36
C LEU A 166 -0.65 -3.47 -21.05
N ILE A 167 -1.50 -4.08 -20.23
CA ILE A 167 -1.09 -4.81 -19.02
C ILE A 167 -1.34 -6.28 -19.29
N ASN A 168 -0.30 -7.11 -19.28
CA ASN A 168 -0.38 -8.54 -19.61
C ASN A 168 -1.19 -8.80 -20.89
N HIS A 169 -0.90 -8.03 -21.94
CA HIS A 169 -1.54 -8.07 -23.27
C HIS A 169 -3.01 -7.58 -23.31
N ALA A 170 -3.61 -7.22 -22.18
CA ALA A 170 -4.94 -6.61 -22.15
C ALA A 170 -4.82 -5.08 -22.19
N ARG A 171 -5.72 -4.42 -22.93
CA ARG A 171 -5.74 -2.97 -23.09
C ARG A 171 -6.45 -2.31 -21.93
N TYR A 172 -5.79 -1.30 -21.36
CA TYR A 172 -6.31 -0.46 -20.28
C TYR A 172 -6.22 1.01 -20.68
N THR A 173 -7.08 1.84 -20.11
CA THR A 173 -7.03 3.31 -20.20
C THR A 173 -6.57 3.88 -18.85
N VAL A 174 -5.61 4.81 -18.90
CA VAL A 174 -5.11 5.52 -17.72
C VAL A 174 -6.11 6.56 -17.25
#